data_d1b9f95a1596b2a599147fa888e747c1
#
_entry.id   d1b9f95a1596b2a599147fa888e747c1
#
_cell.length_a   1.000
_cell.length_b   1.000
_cell.length_c   1.000
_cell.angle_alpha   90.00
_cell.angle_beta   90.00
_cell.angle_gamma   90.00
#
_symmetry.space_group_name_H-M   'P 1'
#
loop_
_entity.id
_entity.type
_entity.pdbx_description
1 polymer ?
#
loop_
_entity_poly.entity_id
_entity_poly.type
_entity_poly.pdbx_seq_one_letter_code
_entity_poly.pdbx_strand_id
1 'polypeptide(L)'
;MIQLSTERHANNWYVITGGPSSGKTTTVNMLSERGYKTTIEHARHYIDTMHQGGRTVEEIRSNQMEFQAGVLEMQIEQEAILSAGDMVFLDRAIPDALAYYRFLNLEVDERLTKAMETASYKKIFILSLLPFVKDYARTEDEEAQKQLHSLLIEVYTSLPSPVIHLPVLSPEERVNFILNNL
;
A
#
# COMPACT_ATOMS: atom_id res chain seq x y z
N MET A 1 18.59 15.30 34.51
CA MET A 1 18.14 15.51 33.13
C MET A 1 17.74 14.12 32.60
N ILE A 2 16.43 13.82 32.68
CA ILE A 2 15.91 12.50 32.24
C ILE A 2 15.69 12.62 30.74
N GLN A 3 16.53 11.95 29.96
CA GLN A 3 16.36 11.78 28.55
C GLN A 3 15.22 10.77 28.35
N LEU A 4 14.01 11.26 28.15
CA LEU A 4 12.90 10.44 27.68
C LEU A 4 13.20 10.06 26.22
N SER A 5 13.80 8.88 26.02
CA SER A 5 13.83 8.22 24.73
C SER A 5 12.40 7.85 24.37
N THR A 6 11.74 8.69 23.59
CA THR A 6 10.53 8.27 22.88
C THR A 6 10.93 7.31 21.78
N GLU A 7 11.30 6.08 22.13
CA GLU A 7 11.25 4.98 21.20
C GLU A 7 9.77 4.80 20.85
N ARG A 8 9.34 5.37 19.71
CA ARG A 8 8.06 4.99 19.12
C ARG A 8 8.22 3.52 18.74
N HIS A 9 7.66 2.63 19.53
CA HIS A 9 7.56 1.24 19.14
C HIS A 9 6.77 1.19 17.83
N ALA A 10 7.41 0.71 16.75
CA ALA A 10 6.73 0.50 15.50
C ALA A 10 5.55 -0.44 15.69
N ASN A 11 4.41 -0.15 15.04
CA ASN A 11 3.29 -1.08 15.00
C ASN A 11 3.78 -2.43 14.46
N ASN A 12 3.22 -3.54 14.94
CA ASN A 12 3.57 -4.88 14.48
C ASN A 12 2.94 -5.19 13.12
N TRP A 13 2.98 -4.22 12.21
CA TRP A 13 2.39 -4.26 10.89
C TRP A 13 3.46 -4.35 9.82
N TYR A 14 3.19 -5.20 8.84
CA TYR A 14 4.07 -5.48 7.71
C TYR A 14 3.40 -5.01 6.43
N VAL A 15 4.02 -4.10 5.71
CA VAL A 15 3.47 -3.57 4.45
C VAL A 15 3.90 -4.44 3.28
N ILE A 16 2.94 -4.84 2.45
CA ILE A 16 3.16 -5.48 1.17
C ILE A 16 2.81 -4.45 0.09
N THR A 17 3.83 -3.95 -0.60
CA THR A 17 3.65 -2.91 -1.63
C THR A 17 4.45 -3.21 -2.90
N GLY A 18 4.35 -2.35 -3.86
CA GLY A 18 4.95 -2.43 -5.19
C GLY A 18 4.00 -1.87 -6.24
N GLY A 19 4.49 -1.59 -7.42
CA GLY A 19 3.70 -1.04 -8.52
C GLY A 19 2.54 -1.95 -8.94
N PRO A 20 1.69 -1.49 -9.85
CA PRO A 20 0.66 -2.32 -10.47
C PRO A 20 1.26 -3.59 -11.07
N SER A 21 0.56 -4.70 -11.01
CA SER A 21 1.04 -6.01 -11.51
C SER A 21 2.32 -6.54 -10.83
N SER A 22 2.53 -6.26 -9.56
CA SER A 22 3.62 -6.86 -8.76
C SER A 22 3.19 -8.13 -7.98
N GLY A 23 1.91 -8.49 -8.04
CA GLY A 23 1.38 -9.69 -7.37
C GLY A 23 1.05 -9.52 -5.89
N LYS A 24 0.87 -8.29 -5.41
CA LYS A 24 0.51 -7.96 -4.01
C LYS A 24 -0.71 -8.71 -3.53
N THR A 25 -1.83 -8.53 -4.21
CA THR A 25 -3.12 -9.11 -3.81
C THR A 25 -3.05 -10.64 -3.71
N THR A 26 -2.40 -11.29 -4.67
CA THR A 26 -2.17 -12.75 -4.60
C THR A 26 -1.36 -13.12 -3.35
N THR A 27 -0.31 -12.38 -3.06
CA THR A 27 0.55 -12.62 -1.89
C THR A 27 -0.21 -12.41 -0.59
N VAL A 28 -0.98 -11.32 -0.48
CA VAL A 28 -1.79 -11.01 0.71
C VAL A 28 -2.89 -12.05 0.91
N ASN A 29 -3.58 -12.48 -0.15
CA ASN A 29 -4.60 -13.52 -0.07
C ASN A 29 -4.00 -14.86 0.44
N MET A 30 -2.84 -15.26 -0.07
CA MET A 30 -2.17 -16.47 0.42
C MET A 30 -1.73 -16.37 1.88
N LEU A 31 -1.29 -15.20 2.34
CA LEU A 31 -1.02 -14.96 3.76
C LEU A 31 -2.30 -15.10 4.60
N SER A 32 -3.42 -14.57 4.12
CA SER A 32 -4.74 -14.71 4.75
C SER A 32 -5.18 -16.18 4.83
N GLU A 33 -5.01 -16.93 3.75
CA GLU A 33 -5.32 -18.38 3.68
C GLU A 33 -4.47 -19.20 4.68
N ARG A 34 -3.26 -18.73 5.00
CA ARG A 34 -2.40 -19.31 6.04
C ARG A 34 -2.76 -18.88 7.46
N GLY A 35 -3.82 -18.08 7.63
CA GLY A 35 -4.34 -17.65 8.93
C GLY A 35 -3.75 -16.35 9.47
N TYR A 36 -2.97 -15.61 8.68
CA TYR A 36 -2.48 -14.30 9.09
C TYR A 36 -3.56 -13.22 8.91
N LYS A 37 -3.57 -12.23 9.79
CA LYS A 37 -4.43 -11.06 9.67
C LYS A 37 -3.93 -10.17 8.53
N THR A 38 -4.83 -9.80 7.63
CA THR A 38 -4.51 -8.99 6.45
C THR A 38 -5.50 -7.85 6.28
N THR A 39 -5.15 -6.85 5.47
CA THR A 39 -6.07 -5.80 5.02
C THR A 39 -6.41 -6.00 3.53
N ILE A 40 -7.34 -5.18 3.02
CA ILE A 40 -7.77 -5.19 1.61
C ILE A 40 -7.10 -4.08 0.82
N GLU A 41 -7.08 -4.19 -0.51
CA GLU A 41 -6.65 -3.11 -1.41
C GLU A 41 -7.76 -2.05 -1.53
N HIS A 42 -7.54 -0.89 -0.95
CA HIS A 42 -8.56 0.16 -0.85
C HIS A 42 -8.92 0.82 -2.19
N ALA A 43 -7.98 0.94 -3.13
CA ALA A 43 -8.26 1.52 -4.44
C ALA A 43 -9.33 0.71 -5.20
N ARG A 44 -9.20 -0.62 -5.21
CA ARG A 44 -10.19 -1.51 -5.82
C ARG A 44 -11.50 -1.48 -5.06
N HIS A 45 -11.45 -1.54 -3.74
CA HIS A 45 -12.64 -1.47 -2.89
C HIS A 45 -13.42 -0.16 -3.08
N TYR A 46 -12.73 0.96 -3.21
CA TYR A 46 -13.35 2.25 -3.51
C TYR A 46 -14.08 2.22 -4.86
N ILE A 47 -13.43 1.69 -5.91
CA ILE A 47 -14.04 1.55 -7.24
C ILE A 47 -15.30 0.68 -7.15
N ASP A 48 -15.22 -0.48 -6.51
CA ASP A 48 -16.34 -1.41 -6.40
C ASP A 48 -17.50 -0.80 -5.62
N THR A 49 -17.24 -0.07 -4.54
CA THR A 49 -18.25 0.62 -3.72
C THR A 49 -18.96 1.72 -4.54
N MET A 50 -18.19 2.55 -5.26
CA MET A 50 -18.77 3.63 -6.07
C MET A 50 -19.52 3.08 -7.28
N HIS A 51 -19.05 1.98 -7.86
CA HIS A 51 -19.73 1.32 -8.98
C HIS A 51 -21.06 0.71 -8.56
N GLN A 52 -21.15 0.10 -7.37
CA GLN A 52 -22.41 -0.37 -6.78
C GLN A 52 -23.40 0.80 -6.54
N GLY A 53 -22.89 2.01 -6.26
CA GLY A 53 -23.68 3.25 -6.19
C GLY A 53 -24.12 3.82 -7.53
N GLY A 54 -23.81 3.16 -8.67
CA GLY A 54 -24.25 3.53 -10.01
C GLY A 54 -23.25 4.37 -10.81
N ARG A 55 -22.03 4.66 -10.30
CA ARG A 55 -20.97 5.34 -11.06
C ARG A 55 -20.18 4.34 -11.91
N THR A 56 -19.81 4.73 -13.13
CA THR A 56 -18.90 3.93 -13.96
C THR A 56 -17.46 4.05 -13.48
N VAL A 57 -16.61 3.07 -13.83
CA VAL A 57 -15.17 3.14 -13.52
C VAL A 57 -14.53 4.36 -14.14
N GLU A 58 -14.94 4.73 -15.37
CA GLU A 58 -14.46 5.92 -16.07
C GLU A 58 -14.82 7.21 -15.32
N GLU A 59 -16.07 7.36 -14.85
CA GLU A 59 -16.49 8.49 -14.04
C GLU A 59 -15.72 8.60 -12.72
N ILE A 60 -15.50 7.47 -12.03
CA ILE A 60 -14.73 7.43 -10.78
C ILE A 60 -13.29 7.88 -11.03
N ARG A 61 -12.66 7.40 -12.08
CA ARG A 61 -11.28 7.72 -12.45
C ARG A 61 -11.10 9.09 -13.10
N SER A 62 -12.15 9.73 -13.60
CA SER A 62 -12.09 11.05 -14.25
C SER A 62 -11.67 12.16 -13.29
N ASN A 63 -11.99 12.05 -11.99
CA ASN A 63 -11.53 12.96 -10.95
C ASN A 63 -10.50 12.27 -10.05
N GLN A 64 -9.23 12.36 -10.43
CA GLN A 64 -8.14 11.70 -9.71
C GLN A 64 -7.95 12.22 -8.28
N MET A 65 -8.17 13.52 -8.04
CA MET A 65 -8.07 14.09 -6.70
C MET A 65 -9.14 13.47 -5.77
N GLU A 66 -10.38 13.42 -6.20
CA GLU A 66 -11.48 12.81 -5.43
C GLU A 66 -11.21 11.32 -5.18
N PHE A 67 -10.77 10.60 -6.22
CA PHE A 67 -10.45 9.19 -6.14
C PHE A 67 -9.34 8.91 -5.13
N GLN A 68 -8.20 9.59 -5.25
CA GLN A 68 -7.07 9.39 -4.36
C GLN A 68 -7.37 9.85 -2.92
N ALA A 69 -8.14 10.92 -2.74
CA ALA A 69 -8.58 11.35 -1.42
C ALA A 69 -9.49 10.32 -0.76
N GLY A 70 -10.41 9.71 -1.51
CA GLY A 70 -11.28 8.64 -1.01
C GLY A 70 -10.52 7.37 -0.63
N VAL A 71 -9.54 6.97 -1.43
CA VAL A 71 -8.66 5.83 -1.13
C VAL A 71 -7.82 6.10 0.13
N LEU A 72 -7.26 7.31 0.25
CA LEU A 72 -6.50 7.72 1.44
C LEU A 72 -7.36 7.67 2.70
N GLU A 73 -8.61 8.17 2.64
CA GLU A 73 -9.52 8.14 3.79
C GLU A 73 -9.76 6.70 4.26
N MET A 74 -10.09 5.79 3.33
CA MET A 74 -10.26 4.37 3.66
C MET A 74 -9.01 3.76 4.29
N GLN A 75 -7.82 4.12 3.81
CA GLN A 75 -6.55 3.64 4.35
C GLN A 75 -6.31 4.16 5.78
N ILE A 76 -6.58 5.45 6.03
CA ILE A 76 -6.46 6.06 7.35
C ILE A 76 -7.41 5.38 8.34
N GLU A 77 -8.68 5.21 7.96
CA GLU A 77 -9.69 4.55 8.78
C GLU A 77 -9.30 3.09 9.09
N GLN A 78 -8.81 2.37 8.08
CA GLN A 78 -8.35 0.98 8.26
C GLN A 78 -7.19 0.90 9.25
N GLU A 79 -6.18 1.74 9.12
CA GLU A 79 -5.02 1.71 10.02
C GLU A 79 -5.38 2.19 11.43
N ALA A 80 -6.34 3.12 11.56
CA ALA A 80 -6.79 3.62 12.86
C ALA A 80 -7.49 2.58 13.73
N ILE A 81 -8.13 1.57 13.13
CA ILE A 81 -8.81 0.49 13.87
C ILE A 81 -7.93 -0.73 14.15
N LEU A 82 -6.72 -0.79 13.60
CA LEU A 82 -5.80 -1.89 13.85
C LEU A 82 -5.13 -1.75 15.22
N SER A 83 -4.99 -2.86 15.91
CA SER A 83 -4.19 -2.92 17.14
C SER A 83 -2.69 -2.89 16.82
N ALA A 84 -1.95 -1.99 17.44
CA ALA A 84 -0.51 -1.86 17.25
C ALA A 84 0.28 -3.13 17.56
N GLY A 85 -0.22 -3.95 18.49
CA GLY A 85 0.41 -5.22 18.90
C GLY A 85 0.11 -6.40 17.99
N ASP A 86 -0.95 -6.33 17.20
CA ASP A 86 -1.34 -7.41 16.29
C ASP A 86 -0.39 -7.50 15.10
N MET A 87 0.03 -8.72 14.77
CA MET A 87 0.72 -8.96 13.50
C MET A 87 -0.29 -8.87 12.34
N VAL A 88 -0.11 -7.86 11.49
CA VAL A 88 -0.99 -7.61 10.34
C VAL A 88 -0.16 -7.39 9.09
N PHE A 89 -0.56 -8.01 7.98
CA PHE A 89 -0.03 -7.73 6.65
C PHE A 89 -0.98 -6.78 5.91
N LEU A 90 -0.49 -5.61 5.55
CA LEU A 90 -1.27 -4.58 4.86
C LEU A 90 -1.06 -4.70 3.35
N ASP A 91 -2.15 -4.83 2.60
CA ASP A 91 -2.14 -4.66 1.13
C ASP A 91 -2.10 -3.17 0.81
N ARG A 92 -0.91 -2.62 0.67
CA ARG A 92 -0.59 -1.18 0.66
C ARG A 92 -0.77 -0.53 2.04
N ALA A 93 -0.26 0.68 2.17
CA ALA A 93 -0.40 1.48 3.38
C ALA A 93 -0.45 2.98 3.03
N ILE A 94 -0.59 3.85 4.04
CA ILE A 94 -0.67 5.30 3.84
C ILE A 94 0.43 5.86 2.91
N PRO A 95 1.70 5.43 2.97
CA PRO A 95 2.74 5.95 2.08
C PRO A 95 2.51 5.69 0.58
N ASP A 96 1.73 4.66 0.21
CA ASP A 96 1.32 4.45 -1.19
C ASP A 96 0.56 5.68 -1.72
N ALA A 97 -0.28 6.31 -0.91
CA ALA A 97 -1.01 7.52 -1.30
C ALA A 97 -0.06 8.65 -1.72
N LEU A 98 1.04 8.86 -0.98
CA LEU A 98 2.03 9.89 -1.33
C LEU A 98 2.68 9.61 -2.69
N ALA A 99 3.00 8.35 -2.99
CA ALA A 99 3.54 7.96 -4.29
C ALA A 99 2.54 8.22 -5.43
N TYR A 100 1.26 7.90 -5.22
CA TYR A 100 0.19 8.19 -6.19
C TYR A 100 -0.05 9.69 -6.38
N TYR A 101 -0.04 10.48 -5.31
CA TYR A 101 -0.16 11.94 -5.39
C TYR A 101 0.98 12.53 -6.22
N ARG A 102 2.22 12.08 -5.99
CA ARG A 102 3.39 12.51 -6.79
C ARG A 102 3.28 12.08 -8.25
N PHE A 103 2.88 10.84 -8.49
CA PHE A 103 2.71 10.29 -9.85
C PHE A 103 1.67 11.06 -10.67
N LEU A 104 0.58 11.48 -10.03
CA LEU A 104 -0.52 12.19 -10.66
C LEU A 104 -0.37 13.72 -10.60
N ASN A 105 0.74 14.22 -10.04
CA ASN A 105 0.98 15.66 -9.80
C ASN A 105 -0.15 16.33 -9.01
N LEU A 106 -0.68 15.63 -8.01
CA LEU A 106 -1.69 16.15 -7.10
C LEU A 106 -1.04 16.92 -5.96
N GLU A 107 -1.75 17.94 -5.47
CA GLU A 107 -1.32 18.69 -4.30
C GLU A 107 -1.45 17.82 -3.04
N VAL A 108 -0.37 17.74 -2.26
CA VAL A 108 -0.36 17.03 -0.98
C VAL A 108 -1.08 17.88 0.06
N ASP A 109 -2.20 17.40 0.53
CA ASP A 109 -3.02 18.08 1.53
C ASP A 109 -2.51 17.82 2.97
N GLU A 110 -3.08 18.58 3.93
CA GLU A 110 -2.72 18.48 5.34
C GLU A 110 -3.07 17.09 5.91
N ARG A 111 -4.10 16.44 5.41
CA ARG A 111 -4.52 15.11 5.86
C ARG A 111 -3.49 14.05 5.52
N LEU A 112 -2.98 14.04 4.28
CA LEU A 112 -1.91 13.14 3.88
C LEU A 112 -0.63 13.42 4.66
N THR A 113 -0.28 14.69 4.86
CA THR A 113 0.90 15.09 5.65
C THR A 113 0.81 14.55 7.07
N LYS A 114 -0.30 14.76 7.77
CA LYS A 114 -0.52 14.24 9.12
C LYS A 114 -0.52 12.72 9.18
N ALA A 115 -1.14 12.06 8.21
CA ALA A 115 -1.17 10.61 8.14
C ALA A 115 0.25 10.03 7.96
N MET A 116 1.09 10.65 7.14
CA MET A 116 2.49 10.26 6.97
C MET A 116 3.33 10.44 8.24
N GLU A 117 3.07 11.47 9.05
CA GLU A 117 3.77 11.70 10.33
C GLU A 117 3.48 10.59 11.36
N THR A 118 2.31 9.99 11.29
CA THR A 118 1.88 8.92 12.22
C THR A 118 2.14 7.51 11.68
N ALA A 119 2.44 7.37 10.41
CA ALA A 119 2.72 6.09 9.75
C ALA A 119 3.93 5.40 10.39
N SER A 120 3.73 4.18 10.90
CA SER A 120 4.77 3.43 11.58
C SER A 120 4.58 1.94 11.33
N TYR A 121 5.54 1.31 10.66
CA TYR A 121 5.49 -0.09 10.25
C TYR A 121 6.73 -0.83 10.75
N LYS A 122 6.56 -2.10 11.09
CA LYS A 122 7.67 -2.93 11.54
C LYS A 122 8.64 -3.25 10.41
N LYS A 123 8.08 -3.54 9.22
CA LYS A 123 8.87 -3.85 8.02
C LYS A 123 8.03 -3.65 6.76
N ILE A 124 8.71 -3.34 5.67
CA ILE A 124 8.11 -3.06 4.38
C ILE A 124 8.68 -4.02 3.35
N PHE A 125 7.81 -4.73 2.64
CA PHE A 125 8.17 -5.61 1.55
C PHE A 125 7.72 -4.99 0.22
N ILE A 126 8.68 -4.66 -0.64
CA ILE A 126 8.41 -4.12 -1.97
C ILE A 126 8.59 -5.23 -2.99
N LEU A 127 7.48 -5.65 -3.62
CA LEU A 127 7.48 -6.70 -4.62
C LEU A 127 7.92 -6.16 -5.97
N SER A 128 8.86 -6.84 -6.62
CA SER A 128 9.27 -6.54 -7.99
C SER A 128 8.10 -6.65 -8.97
N LEU A 129 8.15 -5.82 -10.02
CA LEU A 129 7.15 -5.85 -11.08
C LEU A 129 7.14 -7.21 -11.80
N LEU A 130 5.95 -7.70 -12.08
CA LEU A 130 5.70 -8.82 -12.98
C LEU A 130 5.32 -8.31 -14.38
N PRO A 131 5.23 -9.18 -15.39
CA PRO A 131 4.72 -8.79 -16.70
C PRO A 131 3.38 -8.05 -16.59
N PHE A 132 3.25 -6.96 -17.34
CA PHE A 132 2.10 -6.08 -17.26
C PHE A 132 0.81 -6.78 -17.73
N VAL A 133 -0.24 -6.73 -16.91
CA VAL A 133 -1.58 -7.25 -17.24
C VAL A 133 -2.60 -6.14 -16.94
N LYS A 134 -3.35 -5.74 -17.96
CA LYS A 134 -4.48 -4.83 -17.81
C LYS A 134 -5.69 -5.54 -17.18
N ASP A 135 -6.37 -4.88 -16.26
CA ASP A 135 -7.68 -5.28 -15.77
C ASP A 135 -8.62 -4.06 -15.67
N TYR A 136 -9.88 -4.29 -15.30
CA TYR A 136 -10.91 -3.25 -15.25
C TYR A 136 -10.59 -2.07 -14.32
N ALA A 137 -9.80 -2.30 -13.28
CA ALA A 137 -9.45 -1.30 -12.28
C ALA A 137 -8.12 -0.58 -12.55
N ARG A 138 -7.35 -1.07 -13.55
CA ARG A 138 -6.01 -0.54 -13.88
C ARG A 138 -6.06 0.26 -15.17
N THR A 139 -5.65 1.51 -15.10
CA THR A 139 -5.59 2.43 -16.23
C THR A 139 -4.16 2.76 -16.65
N GLU A 140 -3.18 2.43 -15.81
CA GLU A 140 -1.76 2.68 -16.07
C GLU A 140 -1.23 1.75 -17.18
N ASP A 141 -0.37 2.27 -18.04
CA ASP A 141 0.41 1.50 -19.03
C ASP A 141 1.73 0.99 -18.40
N GLU A 142 2.56 0.31 -19.19
CA GLU A 142 3.83 -0.26 -18.71
C GLU A 142 4.83 0.79 -18.22
N GLU A 143 4.89 1.96 -18.86
CA GLU A 143 5.78 3.06 -18.45
C GLU A 143 5.30 3.68 -17.15
N ALA A 144 4.00 3.93 -17.04
CA ALA A 144 3.37 4.40 -15.81
C ALA A 144 3.56 3.42 -14.66
N GLN A 145 3.48 2.11 -14.91
CA GLN A 145 3.78 1.06 -13.95
C GLN A 145 5.19 1.20 -13.37
N LYS A 146 6.19 1.35 -14.23
CA LYS A 146 7.60 1.50 -13.84
C LYS A 146 7.84 2.79 -13.06
N GLN A 147 7.28 3.90 -13.53
CA GLN A 147 7.39 5.19 -12.87
C GLN A 147 6.77 5.17 -11.48
N LEU A 148 5.56 4.65 -11.35
CA LEU A 148 4.88 4.52 -10.06
C LEU A 148 5.63 3.59 -9.10
N HIS A 149 6.17 2.47 -9.61
CA HIS A 149 6.99 1.57 -8.83
C HIS A 149 8.24 2.26 -8.27
N SER A 150 8.91 3.08 -9.08
CA SER A 150 10.07 3.86 -8.65
C SER A 150 9.71 4.88 -7.56
N LEU A 151 8.57 5.56 -7.69
CA LEU A 151 8.07 6.49 -6.68
C LEU A 151 7.71 5.79 -5.36
N LEU A 152 7.14 4.59 -5.43
CA LEU A 152 6.88 3.77 -4.23
C LEU A 152 8.18 3.41 -3.50
N ILE A 153 9.21 2.99 -4.24
CA ILE A 153 10.54 2.73 -3.66
C ILE A 153 11.08 3.98 -2.98
N GLU A 154 11.04 5.14 -3.65
CA GLU A 154 11.52 6.40 -3.12
C GLU A 154 10.80 6.78 -1.82
N VAL A 155 9.46 6.73 -1.81
CA VAL A 155 8.66 7.09 -0.63
C VAL A 155 8.97 6.16 0.54
N TYR A 156 8.93 4.84 0.32
CA TYR A 156 9.14 3.89 1.40
C TYR A 156 10.57 3.87 1.94
N THR A 157 11.58 4.08 1.10
CA THR A 157 12.97 4.16 1.56
C THR A 157 13.28 5.44 2.32
N SER A 158 12.44 6.46 2.21
CA SER A 158 12.55 7.69 3.04
C SER A 158 12.02 7.52 4.47
N LEU A 159 11.31 6.43 4.75
CA LEU A 159 10.78 6.14 6.08
C LEU A 159 11.85 5.45 6.97
N PRO A 160 11.70 5.55 8.30
CA PRO A 160 12.63 4.88 9.23
C PRO A 160 12.45 3.37 9.28
N SER A 161 11.37 2.82 8.71
CA SER A 161 11.08 1.39 8.72
C SER A 161 11.99 0.61 7.78
N PRO A 162 12.47 -0.60 8.17
CA PRO A 162 13.28 -1.44 7.28
C PRO A 162 12.53 -1.84 6.01
N VAL A 163 13.18 -1.71 4.85
CA VAL A 163 12.63 -2.06 3.53
C VAL A 163 13.35 -3.28 2.97
N ILE A 164 12.60 -4.26 2.53
CA ILE A 164 13.09 -5.47 1.84
C ILE A 164 12.49 -5.51 0.45
N HIS A 165 13.34 -5.62 -0.56
CA HIS A 165 12.94 -5.82 -1.95
C HIS A 165 12.81 -7.32 -2.24
N LEU A 166 11.64 -7.75 -2.69
CA LEU A 166 11.42 -9.10 -3.16
C LEU A 166 11.72 -9.20 -4.66
N PRO A 167 12.58 -10.14 -5.08
CA PRO A 167 12.76 -10.44 -6.50
C PRO A 167 11.49 -11.06 -7.10
N VAL A 168 11.49 -11.26 -8.41
CA VAL A 168 10.43 -12.02 -9.08
C VAL A 168 10.50 -13.47 -8.64
N LEU A 169 9.48 -13.92 -7.93
CA LEU A 169 9.34 -15.28 -7.38
C LEU A 169 7.94 -15.81 -7.69
N SER A 170 7.75 -17.11 -7.63
CA SER A 170 6.41 -17.70 -7.65
C SER A 170 5.60 -17.24 -6.43
N PRO A 171 4.27 -17.28 -6.47
CA PRO A 171 3.43 -16.87 -5.34
C PRO A 171 3.80 -17.57 -4.02
N GLU A 172 4.06 -18.87 -4.06
CA GLU A 172 4.43 -19.66 -2.89
C GLU A 172 5.81 -19.25 -2.32
N GLU A 173 6.80 -19.10 -3.19
CA GLU A 173 8.14 -18.66 -2.80
C GLU A 173 8.13 -17.24 -2.20
N ARG A 174 7.27 -16.35 -2.74
CA ARG A 174 7.08 -14.99 -2.22
C ARG A 174 6.60 -14.98 -0.78
N VAL A 175 5.55 -15.75 -0.49
CA VAL A 175 5.01 -15.88 0.87
C VAL A 175 6.05 -16.47 1.81
N ASN A 176 6.76 -17.52 1.40
CA ASN A 176 7.82 -18.13 2.19
C ASN A 176 8.97 -17.15 2.45
N PHE A 177 9.37 -16.37 1.44
CA PHE A 177 10.38 -15.32 1.59
C PHE A 177 9.97 -14.29 2.64
N ILE A 178 8.73 -13.79 2.57
CA ILE A 178 8.20 -12.82 3.55
C ILE A 178 8.25 -13.41 4.96
N LEU A 179 7.72 -14.60 5.15
CA LEU A 179 7.64 -15.23 6.47
C LEU A 179 9.02 -15.56 7.07
N ASN A 180 10.01 -15.83 6.24
CA ASN A 180 11.39 -16.06 6.67
C ASN A 180 12.16 -14.77 6.99
N ASN A 181 11.60 -13.59 6.69
CA ASN A 181 12.22 -12.28 6.89
C ASN A 181 11.40 -11.36 7.82
N LEU A 182 10.54 -11.91 8.67
CA LEU A 182 9.76 -11.13 9.65
C LEU A 182 10.62 -10.55 10.77
#